data_775c12de373f1714930e7d1fce22ceeb
#
_entry.id   775c12de373f1714930e7d1fce22ceeb
#
_cell.length_a   1.000
_cell.length_b   1.000
_cell.length_c   1.000
_cell.angle_alpha   90.00
_cell.angle_beta   90.00
_cell.angle_gamma   90.00
#
_symmetry.space_group_name_H-M   'P 1'
#
loop_
_entity.id
_entity.type
_entity.pdbx_description
1 polymer ?
#
loop_
_entity_poly.entity_id
_entity_poly.type
_entity_poly.pdbx_seq_one_letter_code
_entity_poly.pdbx_strand_id
1 'polypeptide(L)'
;GAFIRIYVVQLLDPDKKSLTDIGIREETGAVVKLVRLDLGAGSSYTGVLSQLHGDRSVFEADTAYHAQGEQNIDMNYEARHEGNKTVSRMDVSGVLRDSARKLFRGTIDFRRGCAGSKGDEKEDVLLLGENAVNQTVPLILCQEEDVEGNHGASIGELDDAVLFYMGSRGISRSDAEGMIAEAKVEAVAGLRPSGGIIRRT
;
A
#
# COMPACT_ATOMS: atom_id res chain seq x y z
N GLY A 1 9.45 -21.14 12.50
CA GLY A 1 8.43 -20.23 11.97
C GLY A 1 7.98 -20.67 10.59
N ALA A 2 6.74 -20.38 10.24
CA ALA A 2 6.21 -20.57 8.90
C ALA A 2 6.48 -19.31 8.05
N PHE A 3 6.61 -19.48 6.74
CA PHE A 3 6.61 -18.36 5.79
C PHE A 3 5.38 -18.48 4.88
N ILE A 4 4.59 -17.41 4.83
CA ILE A 4 3.39 -17.31 3.99
C ILE A 4 3.49 -16.03 3.14
N ARG A 5 3.19 -16.17 1.84
CA ARG A 5 3.00 -15.01 0.96
C ARG A 5 1.59 -15.04 0.40
N ILE A 6 0.88 -13.93 0.59
CA ILE A 6 -0.51 -13.75 0.15
C ILE A 6 -0.49 -12.72 -0.98
N TYR A 7 -1.06 -13.05 -2.12
CA TYR A 7 -1.29 -12.11 -3.22
C TYR A 7 -2.78 -11.85 -3.36
N VAL A 8 -3.17 -10.60 -3.33
CA VAL A 8 -4.55 -10.15 -3.57
C VAL A 8 -4.56 -9.17 -4.72
N VAL A 9 -5.22 -9.51 -5.81
CA VAL A 9 -5.35 -8.63 -6.97
C VAL A 9 -6.84 -8.35 -7.21
N GLN A 10 -7.23 -7.10 -7.09
CA GLN A 10 -8.60 -6.64 -7.31
C GLN A 10 -8.67 -5.95 -8.68
N LEU A 11 -9.52 -6.51 -9.58
CA LEU A 11 -9.69 -6.10 -10.99
C LEU A 11 -11.17 -5.98 -11.36
N LEU A 12 -12.05 -5.74 -10.39
CA LEU A 12 -13.49 -5.63 -10.65
C LEU A 12 -13.81 -4.42 -11.54
N ASP A 13 -14.88 -4.52 -12.29
CA ASP A 13 -15.36 -3.42 -13.12
C ASP A 13 -15.70 -2.16 -12.31
N PRO A 14 -15.64 -0.97 -12.92
CA PRO A 14 -15.88 0.30 -12.23
C PRO A 14 -17.28 0.47 -11.63
N ASP A 15 -18.27 -0.29 -12.06
CA ASP A 15 -19.64 -0.30 -11.50
C ASP A 15 -19.78 -1.18 -10.25
N LYS A 16 -18.74 -1.90 -9.85
CA LYS A 16 -18.73 -2.83 -8.73
C LYS A 16 -18.13 -2.22 -7.48
N LYS A 17 -18.43 -2.87 -6.35
CA LYS A 17 -17.79 -2.60 -5.06
C LYS A 17 -17.03 -3.82 -4.60
N SER A 18 -15.84 -3.60 -4.06
CA SER A 18 -15.00 -4.62 -3.43
C SER A 18 -14.99 -4.42 -1.92
N LEU A 19 -15.17 -5.49 -1.18
CA LEU A 19 -14.95 -5.53 0.27
C LEU A 19 -14.03 -6.70 0.56
N THR A 20 -12.88 -6.43 1.14
CA THR A 20 -11.88 -7.44 1.54
C THR A 20 -11.52 -7.22 3.01
N ASP A 21 -11.55 -8.28 3.81
CA ASP A 21 -11.10 -8.24 5.19
C ASP A 21 -10.16 -9.42 5.45
N ILE A 22 -8.95 -9.14 5.98
CA ILE A 22 -7.88 -10.11 6.16
C ILE A 22 -7.43 -10.05 7.62
N GLY A 23 -7.69 -11.14 8.36
CA GLY A 23 -7.16 -11.34 9.70
C GLY A 23 -6.00 -12.33 9.67
N ILE A 24 -4.88 -11.95 10.27
CA ILE A 24 -3.65 -12.74 10.34
C ILE A 24 -3.23 -12.83 11.80
N ARG A 25 -2.77 -14.01 12.23
CA ARG A 25 -2.13 -14.20 13.53
C ARG A 25 -0.82 -14.94 13.32
N GLU A 26 0.27 -14.27 13.71
CA GLU A 26 1.63 -14.78 13.56
C GLU A 26 2.13 -15.36 14.89
N GLU A 27 2.46 -16.62 14.88
CA GLU A 27 3.14 -17.30 15.99
C GLU A 27 4.66 -17.12 15.92
N THR A 28 5.39 -17.56 16.94
CA THR A 28 6.83 -17.35 17.09
C THR A 28 7.63 -17.63 15.82
N GLY A 29 8.35 -16.63 15.35
CA GLY A 29 9.20 -16.66 14.16
C GLY A 29 8.44 -16.87 12.84
N ALA A 30 7.11 -16.70 12.82
CA ALA A 30 6.34 -16.71 11.58
C ALA A 30 6.60 -15.43 10.78
N VAL A 31 6.60 -15.56 9.46
CA VAL A 31 6.75 -14.44 8.52
C VAL A 31 5.58 -14.46 7.56
N VAL A 32 4.84 -13.37 7.52
CA VAL A 32 3.75 -13.18 6.55
C VAL A 32 4.03 -11.98 5.68
N LYS A 33 3.91 -12.18 4.37
CA LYS A 33 4.02 -11.13 3.37
C LYS A 33 2.73 -11.01 2.58
N LEU A 34 2.06 -9.87 2.68
CA LEU A 34 0.90 -9.50 1.89
C LEU A 34 1.34 -8.61 0.72
N VAL A 35 0.98 -9.00 -0.50
CA VAL A 35 1.11 -8.14 -1.69
C VAL A 35 -0.29 -7.89 -2.21
N ARG A 36 -0.71 -6.62 -2.24
CA ARG A 36 -2.03 -6.23 -2.72
C ARG A 36 -1.94 -5.27 -3.89
N LEU A 37 -2.71 -5.57 -4.94
CA LEU A 37 -2.91 -4.67 -6.08
C LEU A 37 -4.40 -4.31 -6.17
N ASP A 38 -4.70 -3.03 -6.09
CA ASP A 38 -6.07 -2.49 -6.16
C ASP A 38 -6.21 -1.63 -7.42
N LEU A 39 -6.74 -2.24 -8.49
CA LEU A 39 -6.67 -1.72 -9.85
C LEU A 39 -8.05 -1.59 -10.51
N GLY A 40 -9.11 -1.85 -9.79
CA GLY A 40 -10.48 -1.83 -10.31
C GLY A 40 -11.50 -1.37 -9.28
N ALA A 41 -12.78 -1.75 -9.49
CA ALA A 41 -13.97 -1.36 -8.74
C ALA A 41 -14.23 0.16 -8.71
N GLY A 42 -15.48 0.57 -8.61
CA GLY A 42 -15.86 1.96 -8.34
C GLY A 42 -15.62 2.34 -6.87
N SER A 43 -15.72 1.36 -5.97
CA SER A 43 -15.33 1.52 -4.57
C SER A 43 -14.64 0.26 -4.05
N SER A 44 -13.50 0.41 -3.43
CA SER A 44 -12.74 -0.67 -2.81
C SER A 44 -12.52 -0.37 -1.33
N TYR A 45 -12.91 -1.32 -0.48
CA TYR A 45 -12.76 -1.26 0.97
C TYR A 45 -11.91 -2.43 1.43
N THR A 46 -10.82 -2.15 2.15
CA THR A 46 -9.89 -3.18 2.60
C THR A 46 -9.56 -3.02 4.08
N GLY A 47 -9.83 -4.06 4.85
CA GLY A 47 -9.35 -4.23 6.22
C GLY A 47 -8.20 -5.24 6.25
N VAL A 48 -7.14 -4.94 6.99
CA VAL A 48 -6.06 -5.88 7.31
C VAL A 48 -5.71 -5.74 8.79
N LEU A 49 -5.81 -6.83 9.52
CA LEU A 49 -5.32 -6.93 10.89
C LEU A 49 -4.27 -8.03 10.96
N SER A 50 -3.04 -7.65 11.29
CA SER A 50 -1.95 -8.57 11.61
C SER A 50 -1.67 -8.53 13.12
N GLN A 51 -1.84 -9.66 13.79
CA GLN A 51 -1.51 -9.86 15.19
C GLN A 51 -0.17 -10.58 15.31
N LEU A 52 0.91 -9.84 15.52
CA LEU A 52 2.26 -10.35 15.74
C LEU A 52 2.36 -10.89 17.18
N HIS A 53 1.69 -12.04 17.41
CA HIS A 53 1.49 -12.63 18.74
C HIS A 53 2.74 -13.33 19.27
N GLY A 54 3.43 -14.06 18.42
CA GLY A 54 4.65 -14.78 18.80
C GLY A 54 5.91 -13.94 18.66
N ASP A 55 6.89 -14.22 19.52
CA ASP A 55 8.21 -13.56 19.47
C ASP A 55 8.86 -13.67 18.08
N ARG A 56 9.48 -12.58 17.63
CA ARG A 56 10.20 -12.49 16.36
C ARG A 56 9.34 -12.80 15.13
N SER A 57 8.04 -12.65 15.23
CA SER A 57 7.16 -12.71 14.06
C SER A 57 7.32 -11.45 13.21
N VAL A 58 7.04 -11.58 11.91
CA VAL A 58 7.24 -10.52 10.92
C VAL A 58 6.03 -10.41 10.02
N PHE A 59 5.51 -9.20 9.89
CA PHE A 59 4.49 -8.84 8.94
C PHE A 59 5.01 -7.80 7.94
N GLU A 60 4.88 -8.08 6.65
CA GLU A 60 5.15 -7.14 5.57
C GLU A 60 3.91 -6.99 4.69
N ALA A 61 3.50 -5.77 4.42
CA ALA A 61 2.42 -5.46 3.48
C ALA A 61 2.94 -4.49 2.41
N ASP A 62 2.99 -4.94 1.17
CA ASP A 62 3.28 -4.12 0.00
C ASP A 62 1.96 -3.92 -0.77
N THR A 63 1.47 -2.70 -0.85
CA THR A 63 0.21 -2.37 -1.53
C THR A 63 0.43 -1.37 -2.63
N ALA A 64 -0.09 -1.67 -3.82
CA ALA A 64 -0.19 -0.71 -4.90
C ALA A 64 -1.63 -0.49 -5.33
N TYR A 65 -1.94 0.75 -5.69
CA TYR A 65 -3.25 1.09 -6.26
C TYR A 65 -3.12 2.07 -7.43
N HIS A 66 -4.10 2.01 -8.32
CA HIS A 66 -4.31 3.00 -9.37
C HIS A 66 -5.80 3.32 -9.43
N ALA A 67 -6.18 4.51 -9.01
CA ALA A 67 -7.56 4.98 -9.06
C ALA A 67 -7.72 6.15 -10.01
N GLN A 68 -8.82 6.15 -10.77
CA GLN A 68 -9.14 7.14 -11.79
C GLN A 68 -10.65 7.45 -11.81
N GLY A 69 -11.04 8.53 -12.48
CA GLY A 69 -12.43 8.98 -12.53
C GLY A 69 -12.93 9.37 -11.14
N GLU A 70 -14.01 8.75 -10.68
CA GLU A 70 -14.60 8.94 -9.34
C GLU A 70 -14.37 7.75 -8.41
N GLN A 71 -13.39 6.89 -8.70
CA GLN A 71 -13.10 5.72 -7.88
C GLN A 71 -12.74 6.12 -6.45
N ASN A 72 -13.19 5.30 -5.50
CA ASN A 72 -12.93 5.49 -4.07
C ASN A 72 -12.22 4.28 -3.47
N ILE A 73 -11.08 4.50 -2.86
CA ILE A 73 -10.29 3.47 -2.15
C ILE A 73 -10.23 3.81 -0.67
N ASP A 74 -10.65 2.89 0.17
CA ASP A 74 -10.59 2.98 1.62
C ASP A 74 -9.83 1.77 2.18
N MET A 75 -8.68 2.02 2.82
CA MET A 75 -7.80 1.00 3.38
C MET A 75 -7.61 1.26 4.87
N ASN A 76 -7.76 0.21 5.69
CA ASN A 76 -7.50 0.24 7.12
C ASN A 76 -6.59 -0.93 7.50
N TYR A 77 -5.31 -0.64 7.74
CA TYR A 77 -4.30 -1.63 8.09
C TYR A 77 -3.86 -1.44 9.53
N GLU A 78 -3.83 -2.52 10.27
CA GLU A 78 -3.35 -2.53 11.65
C GLU A 78 -2.31 -3.65 11.83
N ALA A 79 -1.12 -3.27 12.29
CA ALA A 79 -0.09 -4.18 12.74
C ALA A 79 -0.01 -4.11 14.28
N ARG A 80 -0.49 -5.16 14.96
CA ARG A 80 -0.54 -5.25 16.41
C ARG A 80 0.60 -6.10 16.94
N HIS A 81 1.54 -5.48 17.63
CA HIS A 81 2.70 -6.11 18.22
C HIS A 81 2.36 -6.58 19.64
N GLU A 82 2.40 -7.89 19.86
CA GLU A 82 2.13 -8.55 21.15
C GLU A 82 3.35 -9.32 21.67
N GLY A 83 4.12 -9.95 20.77
CA GLY A 83 5.36 -10.67 21.08
C GLY A 83 6.59 -9.76 21.10
N ASN A 84 7.70 -10.25 21.67
CA ASN A 84 8.96 -9.52 21.71
C ASN A 84 9.69 -9.54 20.36
N LYS A 85 10.38 -8.44 20.03
CA LYS A 85 11.23 -8.30 18.84
C LYS A 85 10.48 -8.62 17.54
N THR A 86 9.21 -8.28 17.50
CA THR A 86 8.38 -8.41 16.30
C THR A 86 8.65 -7.26 15.34
N VAL A 87 8.40 -7.48 14.05
CA VAL A 87 8.66 -6.47 13.02
C VAL A 87 7.44 -6.34 12.12
N SER A 88 6.99 -5.11 11.88
CA SER A 88 6.00 -4.81 10.84
C SER A 88 6.52 -3.78 9.85
N ARG A 89 6.15 -3.94 8.58
CA ARG A 89 6.39 -2.98 7.53
C ARG A 89 5.15 -2.88 6.64
N MET A 90 4.64 -1.67 6.45
CA MET A 90 3.50 -1.37 5.60
C MET A 90 3.91 -0.32 4.57
N ASP A 91 4.12 -0.74 3.33
CA ASP A 91 4.44 0.14 2.20
C ASP A 91 3.21 0.26 1.29
N VAL A 92 2.69 1.47 1.15
CA VAL A 92 1.54 1.78 0.30
C VAL A 92 1.96 2.76 -0.78
N SER A 93 1.82 2.37 -2.04
CA SER A 93 2.19 3.20 -3.18
C SER A 93 1.05 3.29 -4.18
N GLY A 94 0.81 4.47 -4.75
CA GLY A 94 -0.27 4.54 -5.72
C GLY A 94 -0.37 5.82 -6.51
N VAL A 95 -1.33 5.81 -7.41
CA VAL A 95 -1.65 6.90 -8.31
C VAL A 95 -3.13 7.23 -8.22
N LEU A 96 -3.42 8.52 -8.07
CA LEU A 96 -4.77 9.08 -8.10
C LEU A 96 -4.89 10.02 -9.29
N ARG A 97 -5.88 9.76 -10.16
CA ARG A 97 -6.20 10.60 -11.33
C ARG A 97 -7.59 11.20 -11.19
N ASP A 98 -7.83 12.22 -11.97
CA ASP A 98 -9.13 12.87 -12.12
C ASP A 98 -9.71 13.35 -10.77
N SER A 99 -10.83 12.76 -10.34
CA SER A 99 -11.52 13.03 -9.08
C SER A 99 -11.49 11.83 -8.13
N ALA A 100 -10.57 10.89 -8.36
CA ALA A 100 -10.43 9.71 -7.51
C ALA A 100 -10.08 10.08 -6.07
N ARG A 101 -10.54 9.25 -5.14
CA ARG A 101 -10.36 9.46 -3.70
C ARG A 101 -9.71 8.27 -3.04
N LYS A 102 -8.79 8.53 -2.13
CA LYS A 102 -8.20 7.49 -1.29
C LYS A 102 -8.18 7.94 0.17
N LEU A 103 -8.58 7.03 1.06
CA LEU A 103 -8.35 7.11 2.49
C LEU A 103 -7.52 5.90 2.91
N PHE A 104 -6.36 6.16 3.50
CA PHE A 104 -5.53 5.13 4.13
C PHE A 104 -5.40 5.41 5.62
N ARG A 105 -5.71 4.42 6.43
CA ARG A 105 -5.48 4.41 7.87
C ARG A 105 -4.48 3.30 8.16
N GLY A 106 -3.27 3.69 8.55
CA GLY A 106 -2.21 2.78 8.96
C GLY A 106 -2.00 2.86 10.47
N THR A 107 -2.11 1.75 11.16
CA THR A 107 -1.95 1.69 12.61
C THR A 107 -0.83 0.72 12.97
N ILE A 108 0.15 1.22 13.72
CA ILE A 108 1.14 0.40 14.40
C ILE A 108 0.78 0.42 15.89
N ASP A 109 0.41 -0.74 16.45
CA ASP A 109 -0.09 -0.85 17.82
C ASP A 109 0.88 -1.70 18.66
N PHE A 110 1.74 -1.03 19.44
CA PHE A 110 2.67 -1.67 20.36
C PHE A 110 2.00 -1.93 21.71
N ARG A 111 1.66 -3.19 21.95
CA ARG A 111 1.06 -3.64 23.21
C ARG A 111 2.12 -3.84 24.27
N ARG A 112 1.72 -3.77 25.55
CA ARG A 112 2.62 -4.05 26.67
C ARG A 112 3.20 -5.46 26.54
N GLY A 113 4.54 -5.60 26.66
CA GLY A 113 5.24 -6.86 26.55
C GLY A 113 5.86 -7.13 25.17
N CYS A 114 5.77 -6.19 24.21
CA CYS A 114 6.40 -6.33 22.90
C CYS A 114 7.80 -5.69 22.80
N ALA A 115 8.58 -5.76 23.87
CA ALA A 115 9.90 -5.13 23.91
C ALA A 115 10.82 -5.50 22.73
N GLY A 116 11.58 -4.53 22.24
CA GLY A 116 12.48 -4.67 21.08
C GLY A 116 11.78 -4.72 19.72
N SER A 117 10.47 -4.45 19.68
CA SER A 117 9.69 -4.50 18.43
C SER A 117 9.85 -3.24 17.60
N LYS A 118 9.67 -3.40 16.27
CA LYS A 118 9.83 -2.33 15.28
C LYS A 118 8.66 -2.31 14.30
N GLY A 119 8.17 -1.12 14.00
CA GLY A 119 7.12 -0.91 13.02
C GLY A 119 7.43 0.28 12.13
N ASP A 120 7.29 0.07 10.82
CA ASP A 120 7.47 1.10 9.80
C ASP A 120 6.25 1.18 8.89
N GLU A 121 5.77 2.39 8.63
CA GLU A 121 4.75 2.69 7.65
C GLU A 121 5.27 3.71 6.65
N LYS A 122 5.14 3.41 5.36
CA LYS A 122 5.48 4.34 4.29
C LYS A 122 4.37 4.46 3.28
N GLU A 123 4.15 5.68 2.83
CA GLU A 123 3.25 5.98 1.75
C GLU A 123 3.92 6.80 0.65
N ASP A 124 3.69 6.42 -0.62
CA ASP A 124 4.18 7.15 -1.78
C ASP A 124 3.05 7.34 -2.80
N VAL A 125 2.49 8.55 -2.86
CA VAL A 125 1.32 8.89 -3.68
C VAL A 125 1.69 9.86 -4.79
N LEU A 126 1.30 9.49 -6.02
CA LEU A 126 1.36 10.37 -7.17
C LEU A 126 -0.04 10.90 -7.49
N LEU A 127 -0.18 12.22 -7.51
CA LEU A 127 -1.41 12.92 -7.88
C LEU A 127 -1.33 13.37 -9.35
N LEU A 128 -2.28 12.93 -10.17
CA LEU A 128 -2.38 13.26 -11.60
C LEU A 128 -3.71 13.97 -11.94
N GLY A 129 -4.37 14.54 -10.95
CA GLY A 129 -5.63 15.28 -11.14
C GLY A 129 -5.81 16.34 -10.07
N GLU A 130 -6.22 17.53 -10.48
CA GLU A 130 -6.46 18.67 -9.56
C GLU A 130 -7.58 18.39 -8.54
N ASN A 131 -8.49 17.47 -8.86
CA ASN A 131 -9.61 17.10 -7.99
C ASN A 131 -9.37 15.78 -7.22
N ALA A 132 -8.20 15.17 -7.40
CA ALA A 132 -7.84 13.96 -6.67
C ALA A 132 -7.71 14.23 -5.17
N VAL A 133 -8.29 13.35 -4.35
CA VAL A 133 -8.26 13.50 -2.89
C VAL A 133 -7.46 12.39 -2.25
N ASN A 134 -6.35 12.75 -1.65
CA ASN A 134 -5.53 11.85 -0.85
C ASN A 134 -5.71 12.18 0.64
N GLN A 135 -6.13 11.19 1.42
CA GLN A 135 -6.20 11.27 2.88
C GLN A 135 -5.42 10.13 3.50
N THR A 136 -4.58 10.46 4.48
CA THR A 136 -3.77 9.49 5.22
C THR A 136 -3.87 9.80 6.70
N VAL A 137 -4.11 8.76 7.49
CA VAL A 137 -4.21 8.84 8.95
C VAL A 137 -3.25 7.81 9.55
N PRO A 138 -1.96 8.15 9.69
CA PRO A 138 -1.01 7.29 10.38
C PRO A 138 -1.26 7.35 11.88
N LEU A 139 -1.20 6.18 12.55
CA LEU A 139 -1.40 6.07 13.98
C LEU A 139 -0.38 5.14 14.61
N ILE A 140 0.36 5.63 15.60
CA ILE A 140 1.27 4.81 16.41
C ILE A 140 0.74 4.80 17.84
N LEU A 141 0.23 3.65 18.27
CA LEU A 141 -0.20 3.40 19.64
C LEU A 141 0.92 2.71 20.41
N CYS A 142 1.33 3.28 21.53
CA CYS A 142 2.51 2.81 22.23
C CYS A 142 2.20 2.57 23.71
N GLN A 143 2.23 1.30 24.14
CA GLN A 143 2.08 0.86 25.52
C GLN A 143 3.37 0.19 26.06
N GLU A 144 4.45 0.18 25.28
CA GLU A 144 5.76 -0.38 25.59
C GLU A 144 6.84 0.67 25.32
N GLU A 145 7.85 0.76 26.18
CA GLU A 145 8.89 1.80 26.09
C GLU A 145 10.04 1.40 25.15
N ASP A 146 10.39 0.12 25.09
CA ASP A 146 11.50 -0.41 24.26
C ASP A 146 10.97 -0.81 22.87
N VAL A 147 10.55 0.18 22.07
CA VAL A 147 10.05 -0.05 20.71
C VAL A 147 10.47 1.08 19.76
N GLU A 148 10.48 0.79 18.47
CA GLU A 148 10.73 1.76 17.41
C GLU A 148 9.52 1.81 16.46
N GLY A 149 8.86 2.96 16.36
CA GLY A 149 7.74 3.19 15.44
C GLY A 149 8.03 4.38 14.53
N ASN A 150 7.96 4.17 13.22
CA ASN A 150 8.17 5.21 12.22
C ASN A 150 7.01 5.28 11.23
N HIS A 151 6.73 6.47 10.76
CA HIS A 151 5.88 6.66 9.58
C HIS A 151 6.48 7.72 8.66
N GLY A 152 6.21 7.59 7.36
CA GLY A 152 6.61 8.58 6.36
C GLY A 152 5.64 8.60 5.20
N ALA A 153 5.36 9.81 4.67
CA ALA A 153 4.54 9.97 3.49
C ALA A 153 5.25 10.87 2.47
N SER A 154 5.24 10.45 1.21
CA SER A 154 5.63 11.25 0.07
C SER A 154 4.42 11.44 -0.83
N ILE A 155 4.00 12.68 -1.00
CA ILE A 155 2.88 13.03 -1.86
C ILE A 155 3.40 14.04 -2.86
N GLY A 156 3.30 13.71 -4.15
CA GLY A 156 3.86 14.54 -5.20
C GLY A 156 3.01 14.56 -6.46
N GLU A 157 3.32 15.52 -7.31
CA GLU A 157 2.87 15.62 -8.69
C GLU A 157 4.01 15.22 -9.61
N LEU A 158 3.73 15.02 -10.89
CA LEU A 158 4.78 14.79 -11.87
C LEU A 158 5.62 16.05 -12.05
N ASP A 159 6.93 15.87 -12.07
CA ASP A 159 7.88 16.93 -12.41
C ASP A 159 7.67 17.37 -13.87
N ASP A 160 7.41 18.65 -14.08
CA ASP A 160 7.24 19.24 -15.39
C ASP A 160 8.50 19.03 -16.29
N ALA A 161 9.68 18.95 -15.71
CA ALA A 161 10.91 18.67 -16.44
C ALA A 161 10.89 17.26 -17.02
N VAL A 162 10.36 16.26 -16.29
CA VAL A 162 10.17 14.89 -16.76
C VAL A 162 9.16 14.86 -17.90
N LEU A 163 8.02 15.54 -17.72
CA LEU A 163 6.99 15.64 -18.75
C LEU A 163 7.49 16.33 -20.02
N PHE A 164 8.25 17.43 -19.88
CA PHE A 164 8.87 18.13 -20.97
C PHE A 164 9.88 17.23 -21.72
N TYR A 165 10.72 16.50 -20.99
CA TYR A 165 11.67 15.57 -21.58
C TYR A 165 10.97 14.46 -22.38
N MET A 166 9.93 13.84 -21.81
CA MET A 166 9.15 12.80 -22.48
C MET A 166 8.44 13.36 -23.73
N GLY A 167 7.84 14.55 -23.62
CA GLY A 167 7.21 15.27 -24.73
C GLY A 167 8.19 15.58 -25.86
N SER A 168 9.44 15.96 -25.56
CA SER A 168 10.49 16.20 -26.57
C SER A 168 10.88 14.92 -27.35
N ARG A 169 10.54 13.74 -26.84
CA ARG A 169 10.72 12.43 -27.48
C ARG A 169 9.44 11.92 -28.15
N GLY A 170 8.40 12.74 -28.27
CA GLY A 170 7.14 12.40 -28.93
C GLY A 170 6.14 11.62 -28.05
N ILE A 171 6.40 11.50 -26.74
CA ILE A 171 5.49 10.85 -25.81
C ILE A 171 4.48 11.92 -25.34
N SER A 172 3.19 11.65 -25.52
CA SER A 172 2.14 12.56 -25.04
C SER A 172 2.13 12.63 -23.50
N ARG A 173 1.59 13.71 -22.94
CA ARG A 173 1.43 13.82 -21.47
C ARG A 173 0.64 12.64 -20.90
N SER A 174 -0.45 12.27 -21.56
CA SER A 174 -1.30 11.15 -21.12
C SER A 174 -0.54 9.81 -21.14
N ASP A 175 0.28 9.57 -22.18
CA ASP A 175 1.08 8.34 -22.26
C ASP A 175 2.18 8.33 -21.18
N ALA A 176 2.84 9.48 -20.94
CA ALA A 176 3.84 9.62 -19.90
C ALA A 176 3.26 9.33 -18.51
N GLU A 177 2.12 9.92 -18.20
CA GLU A 177 1.38 9.67 -16.95
C GLU A 177 0.99 8.18 -16.80
N GLY A 178 0.52 7.56 -17.88
CA GLY A 178 0.20 6.13 -17.92
C GLY A 178 1.40 5.24 -17.63
N MET A 179 2.53 5.51 -18.31
CA MET A 179 3.78 4.75 -18.12
C MET A 179 4.30 4.84 -16.68
N ILE A 180 4.24 6.02 -16.08
CA ILE A 180 4.70 6.23 -14.69
C ILE A 180 3.78 5.54 -13.70
N ALA A 181 2.46 5.60 -13.93
CA ALA A 181 1.48 4.89 -13.12
C ALA A 181 1.68 3.36 -13.18
N GLU A 182 1.88 2.80 -14.37
CA GLU A 182 2.21 1.39 -14.55
C GLU A 182 3.49 1.01 -13.79
N ALA A 183 4.56 1.79 -13.93
CA ALA A 183 5.84 1.53 -13.29
C ALA A 183 5.71 1.48 -11.75
N LYS A 184 4.89 2.36 -11.14
CA LYS A 184 4.63 2.33 -9.69
C LYS A 184 3.93 1.04 -9.25
N VAL A 185 2.93 0.58 -9.99
CA VAL A 185 2.21 -0.68 -9.69
C VAL A 185 3.14 -1.89 -9.88
N GLU A 186 3.89 -1.93 -10.98
CA GLU A 186 4.82 -3.03 -11.28
C GLU A 186 5.93 -3.16 -10.23
N ALA A 187 6.42 -2.04 -9.69
CA ALA A 187 7.43 -2.04 -8.64
C ALA A 187 6.98 -2.82 -7.40
N VAL A 188 5.72 -2.65 -6.99
CA VAL A 188 5.12 -3.36 -5.83
C VAL A 188 4.80 -4.82 -6.18
N ALA A 189 4.30 -5.07 -7.39
CA ALA A 189 3.99 -6.41 -7.85
C ALA A 189 5.23 -7.33 -7.94
N GLY A 190 6.45 -6.76 -7.90
CA GLY A 190 7.70 -7.50 -8.10
C GLY A 190 7.83 -8.04 -9.52
N LEU A 191 7.07 -7.50 -10.45
CA LEU A 191 7.09 -7.87 -11.86
C LEU A 191 8.24 -7.11 -12.53
N ARG A 192 9.20 -7.85 -13.04
CA ARG A 192 10.22 -7.24 -13.89
C ARG A 192 9.62 -6.96 -15.29
N PRO A 193 10.09 -5.90 -16.02
CA PRO A 193 9.49 -5.46 -17.29
C PRO A 193 9.43 -6.49 -18.43
N SER A 194 9.99 -7.68 -18.24
CA SER A 194 10.06 -8.74 -19.27
C SER A 194 8.81 -9.62 -19.42
N GLY A 195 7.71 -9.32 -18.73
CA GLY A 195 6.51 -10.14 -18.80
C GLY A 195 5.26 -9.49 -18.23
N GLY A 196 4.90 -8.29 -18.73
CA GLY A 196 3.75 -7.54 -18.23
C GLY A 196 2.48 -8.38 -18.08
N ILE A 197 1.94 -8.45 -16.86
CA ILE A 197 0.65 -9.10 -16.57
C ILE A 197 -0.52 -8.25 -17.04
N ILE A 198 -0.30 -6.97 -17.31
CA ILE A 198 -1.34 -6.04 -17.77
C ILE A 198 -1.24 -5.84 -19.28
N ARG A 199 -1.65 -6.85 -20.04
CA ARG A 199 -2.06 -6.60 -21.44
C ARG A 199 -3.53 -6.20 -21.41
N ARG A 200 -3.81 -4.95 -21.73
CA ARG A 200 -5.16 -4.52 -22.06
C ARG A 200 -5.61 -5.27 -23.32
N THR A 201 -6.68 -6.03 -23.21
CA THR A 201 -7.52 -6.42 -24.36
C THR A 201 -8.50 -5.30 -24.62
#